data_fa46ea54f54cdd3d95ac85c7e3d3f985
#
_entry.id   fa46ea54f54cdd3d95ac85c7e3d3f985
#
_cell.length_a   1.000
_cell.length_b   1.000
_cell.length_c   1.000
_cell.angle_alpha   90.00
_cell.angle_beta   90.00
_cell.angle_gamma   90.00
#
_symmetry.space_group_name_H-M   'P 1'
#
loop_
_entity.id
_entity.type
_entity.pdbx_description
1 polymer ?
#
loop_
_entity_poly.entity_id
_entity_poly.type
_entity_poly.pdbx_seq_one_letter_code
_entity_poly.pdbx_strand_id
1 'polypeptide(L)'
;MNSVELEQQVLQWFEHFHQNPEISWKEFKTTEKIAQILELNEVSYRLFDGIPGLVAEIGSGEEVIAMRADIDALWQEVNGEMRANHSCGHDANITMVLGALLNLKELQLKKRIRFIFQPAEESGGGALETMKQNVLENVNYLFGVHLRPIEELPLGKIAPAIHHGAAVFLKGKIRGIDSHGARPHQGKNAIDVLVAIHQFINSMHIDPFEACSVKMTRMQADGGSINIIPGNAEFSIDIRAQKNEVLKQLIEKVEHGIKMISTMYNIDISLEWHDRTPGAVVHPDAAKLAELSIIEALGVDALAPEIHTPGSDDF
;
A
#
# COMPACT_ATOMS: atom_id res chain seq x y z
N MET A 1 -7.14 -7.45 33.43
CA MET A 1 -7.97 -8.35 32.56
C MET A 1 -7.26 -9.70 32.50
N ASN A 2 -7.97 -10.84 32.58
CA ASN A 2 -7.32 -12.13 32.38
C ASN A 2 -7.17 -12.42 30.85
N SER A 3 -6.29 -13.36 30.50
CA SER A 3 -6.00 -13.64 29.07
C SER A 3 -7.21 -14.12 28.26
N VAL A 4 -8.13 -14.85 28.87
CA VAL A 4 -9.36 -15.34 28.21
C VAL A 4 -10.35 -14.20 27.94
N GLU A 5 -10.48 -13.28 28.87
CA GLU A 5 -11.33 -12.09 28.69
C GLU A 5 -10.80 -11.18 27.59
N LEU A 6 -9.48 -11.00 27.52
CA LEU A 6 -8.86 -10.22 26.45
C LEU A 6 -9.05 -10.88 25.08
N GLU A 7 -8.85 -12.19 24.98
CA GLU A 7 -9.08 -12.94 23.74
C GLU A 7 -10.51 -12.77 23.23
N GLN A 8 -11.51 -12.93 24.12
CA GLN A 8 -12.91 -12.72 23.75
C GLN A 8 -13.19 -11.29 23.27
N GLN A 9 -12.59 -10.30 23.92
CA GLN A 9 -12.73 -8.90 23.50
C GLN A 9 -12.09 -8.63 22.14
N VAL A 10 -10.88 -9.14 21.91
CA VAL A 10 -10.18 -9.00 20.61
C VAL A 10 -11.01 -9.60 19.48
N LEU A 11 -11.62 -10.80 19.69
CA LEU A 11 -12.51 -11.41 18.71
C LEU A 11 -13.76 -10.57 18.44
N GLN A 12 -14.38 -9.98 19.49
CA GLN A 12 -15.54 -9.09 19.33
C GLN A 12 -15.16 -7.80 18.54
N TRP A 13 -13.98 -7.24 18.77
CA TRP A 13 -13.50 -6.09 18.01
C TRP A 13 -13.22 -6.46 16.55
N PHE A 14 -12.61 -7.62 16.32
CA PHE A 14 -12.41 -8.12 14.96
C PHE A 14 -13.75 -8.24 14.21
N GLU A 15 -14.75 -8.89 14.80
CA GLU A 15 -16.09 -8.99 14.21
C GLU A 15 -16.69 -7.60 13.94
N HIS A 16 -16.53 -6.66 14.86
CA HIS A 16 -17.03 -5.30 14.67
C HIS A 16 -16.39 -4.60 13.48
N PHE A 17 -15.05 -4.57 13.37
CA PHE A 17 -14.35 -3.93 12.26
C PHE A 17 -14.63 -4.65 10.95
N HIS A 18 -14.66 -5.98 10.95
CA HIS A 18 -14.99 -6.79 9.77
C HIS A 18 -16.38 -6.48 9.21
N GLN A 19 -17.36 -6.26 10.07
CA GLN A 19 -18.74 -5.96 9.68
C GLN A 19 -18.99 -4.48 9.33
N ASN A 20 -18.07 -3.58 9.69
CA ASN A 20 -18.21 -2.14 9.50
C ASN A 20 -17.00 -1.54 8.75
N PRO A 21 -16.63 -2.06 7.57
CA PRO A 21 -15.48 -1.57 6.82
C PRO A 21 -15.71 -0.17 6.29
N GLU A 22 -14.69 0.68 6.36
CA GLU A 22 -14.68 2.01 5.76
C GLU A 22 -13.50 2.15 4.81
N ILE A 23 -13.73 2.76 3.64
CA ILE A 23 -12.70 2.92 2.62
C ILE A 23 -11.74 4.04 2.98
N SER A 24 -10.58 4.05 2.32
CA SER A 24 -9.51 5.06 2.48
C SER A 24 -10.06 6.50 2.56
N TRP A 25 -9.55 7.26 3.52
CA TRP A 25 -9.93 8.64 3.85
C TRP A 25 -11.34 8.82 4.41
N LYS A 26 -12.04 7.75 4.76
CA LYS A 26 -13.40 7.79 5.34
C LYS A 26 -13.55 6.96 6.61
N GLU A 27 -12.46 6.53 7.20
CA GLU A 27 -12.37 5.64 8.37
C GLU A 27 -12.70 6.38 9.69
N PHE A 28 -13.67 7.28 9.66
CA PHE A 28 -14.04 8.09 10.82
C PHE A 28 -14.72 7.28 11.91
N LYS A 29 -15.62 6.35 11.56
CA LYS A 29 -16.29 5.47 12.53
C LYS A 29 -15.34 4.42 13.08
N THR A 30 -14.44 3.91 12.22
CA THR A 30 -13.34 3.03 12.62
C THR A 30 -12.46 3.71 13.66
N THR A 31 -12.05 4.96 13.38
CA THR A 31 -11.28 5.80 14.30
C THR A 31 -12.04 6.05 15.61
N GLU A 32 -13.32 6.40 15.53
CA GLU A 32 -14.18 6.61 16.71
C GLU A 32 -14.29 5.34 17.56
N LYS A 33 -14.43 4.18 16.92
CA LYS A 33 -14.49 2.90 17.63
C LYS A 33 -13.18 2.56 18.34
N ILE A 34 -12.04 2.80 17.69
CA ILE A 34 -10.72 2.65 18.33
C ILE A 34 -10.60 3.59 19.52
N ALA A 35 -10.97 4.86 19.36
CA ALA A 35 -10.96 5.84 20.44
C ALA A 35 -11.83 5.41 21.65
N GLN A 36 -13.05 4.93 21.41
CA GLN A 36 -13.91 4.38 22.45
C GLN A 36 -13.29 3.21 23.21
N ILE A 37 -12.62 2.30 22.50
CA ILE A 37 -11.89 1.18 23.15
C ILE A 37 -10.79 1.70 24.03
N LEU A 38 -10.03 2.68 23.60
CA LEU A 38 -8.94 3.29 24.37
C LEU A 38 -9.48 4.04 25.61
N GLU A 39 -10.57 4.80 25.47
CA GLU A 39 -11.23 5.49 26.58
C GLU A 39 -11.73 4.53 27.66
N LEU A 40 -12.43 3.47 27.26
CA LEU A 40 -12.92 2.43 28.18
C LEU A 40 -11.80 1.74 28.94
N ASN A 41 -10.60 1.73 28.38
CA ASN A 41 -9.41 1.15 28.98
C ASN A 41 -8.47 2.20 29.58
N GLU A 42 -8.90 3.45 29.75
CA GLU A 42 -8.11 4.54 30.34
C GLU A 42 -6.74 4.74 29.67
N VAL A 43 -6.68 4.61 28.35
CA VAL A 43 -5.48 4.85 27.55
C VAL A 43 -5.56 6.23 26.91
N SER A 44 -4.54 7.04 27.10
CA SER A 44 -4.44 8.36 26.47
C SER A 44 -4.19 8.24 24.97
N TYR A 45 -4.93 9.03 24.18
CA TYR A 45 -4.75 9.08 22.74
C TYR A 45 -4.92 10.51 22.21
N ARG A 46 -4.51 10.71 20.95
CA ARG A 46 -4.72 11.95 20.20
C ARG A 46 -5.24 11.61 18.80
N LEU A 47 -6.39 12.16 18.45
CA LEU A 47 -6.90 12.10 17.07
C LEU A 47 -5.98 12.86 16.13
N PHE A 48 -5.89 12.43 14.88
CA PHE A 48 -5.20 13.19 13.85
C PHE A 48 -6.00 14.44 13.44
N ASP A 49 -5.28 15.49 13.08
CA ASP A 49 -5.91 16.74 12.66
C ASP A 49 -6.33 16.66 11.18
N GLY A 50 -7.63 16.84 10.94
CA GLY A 50 -8.20 16.90 9.59
C GLY A 50 -8.29 15.59 8.81
N ILE A 51 -7.83 14.48 9.36
CA ILE A 51 -7.89 13.14 8.74
C ILE A 51 -8.37 12.08 9.75
N PRO A 52 -8.89 10.92 9.30
CA PRO A 52 -9.15 9.79 10.19
C PRO A 52 -7.84 9.25 10.79
N GLY A 53 -7.97 8.41 11.81
CA GLY A 53 -6.84 7.81 12.50
C GLY A 53 -6.46 8.52 13.80
N LEU A 54 -5.62 7.89 14.57
CA LEU A 54 -5.18 8.39 15.87
C LEU A 54 -3.85 7.77 16.30
N VAL A 55 -3.25 8.36 17.32
CA VAL A 55 -2.08 7.82 18.01
C VAL A 55 -2.35 7.70 19.50
N ALA A 56 -1.96 6.57 20.10
CA ALA A 56 -2.01 6.31 21.54
C ALA A 56 -0.61 6.03 22.09
N GLU A 57 -0.40 6.30 23.38
CA GLU A 57 0.88 6.01 24.04
C GLU A 57 0.66 5.40 25.41
N ILE A 58 1.53 4.45 25.77
CA ILE A 58 1.64 3.86 27.09
C ILE A 58 3.10 3.83 27.55
N GLY A 59 3.30 3.66 28.86
CA GLY A 59 4.65 3.62 29.45
C GLY A 59 5.25 5.01 29.63
N SER A 60 6.53 5.07 29.96
CA SER A 60 7.26 6.29 30.24
C SER A 60 8.72 6.16 29.79
N GLY A 61 9.39 7.29 29.55
CA GLY A 61 10.79 7.31 29.13
C GLY A 61 10.99 8.15 27.86
N GLU A 62 12.25 8.34 27.48
CA GLU A 62 12.63 9.14 26.31
C GLU A 62 12.60 8.32 25.03
N GLU A 63 12.99 7.04 25.10
CA GLU A 63 12.97 6.13 23.96
C GLU A 63 11.54 5.69 23.62
N VAL A 64 11.21 5.75 22.34
CA VAL A 64 9.89 5.37 21.82
C VAL A 64 10.02 4.20 20.85
N ILE A 65 9.27 3.15 21.09
CA ILE A 65 9.03 2.06 20.16
C ILE A 65 7.61 2.25 19.62
N ALA A 66 7.43 2.25 18.30
CA ALA A 66 6.12 2.42 17.70
C ALA A 66 5.62 1.11 17.06
N MET A 67 4.30 0.93 17.10
CA MET A 67 3.57 -0.12 16.38
C MET A 67 2.52 0.54 15.48
N ARG A 68 2.45 0.13 14.23
CA ARG A 68 1.49 0.65 13.25
C ARG A 68 0.48 -0.42 12.87
N ALA A 69 -0.78 -0.03 12.78
CA ALA A 69 -1.82 -0.74 12.06
C ALA A 69 -2.47 0.21 11.04
N ASP A 70 -2.69 -0.26 9.83
CA ASP A 70 -3.59 0.31 8.85
C ASP A 70 -5.04 0.06 9.25
N ILE A 71 -5.98 0.96 8.85
CA ILE A 71 -7.35 0.88 9.34
C ILE A 71 -8.42 0.98 8.26
N ASP A 72 -8.05 1.13 6.99
CA ASP A 72 -8.97 1.25 5.86
C ASP A 72 -9.34 -0.09 5.24
N ALA A 73 -10.33 -0.07 4.35
CA ALA A 73 -10.83 -1.18 3.60
C ALA A 73 -10.86 -0.88 2.10
N LEU A 74 -10.82 -1.92 1.29
CA LEU A 74 -10.95 -1.83 -0.16
C LEU A 74 -12.39 -1.61 -0.60
N TRP A 75 -12.59 -0.87 -1.70
CA TRP A 75 -13.84 -0.78 -2.43
C TRP A 75 -13.84 -1.80 -3.57
N GLN A 76 -14.59 -2.88 -3.42
CA GLN A 76 -14.54 -3.99 -4.37
C GLN A 76 -15.91 -4.69 -4.54
N GLU A 77 -16.01 -5.48 -5.59
CA GLU A 77 -17.19 -6.34 -5.79
C GLU A 77 -17.16 -7.52 -4.82
N VAL A 78 -18.24 -7.67 -4.06
CA VAL A 78 -18.45 -8.80 -3.16
C VAL A 78 -19.84 -9.37 -3.44
N ASN A 79 -19.90 -10.59 -3.95
CA ASN A 79 -21.15 -11.28 -4.31
C ASN A 79 -22.03 -10.49 -5.30
N GLY A 80 -21.43 -9.82 -6.28
CA GLY A 80 -22.13 -9.05 -7.31
C GLY A 80 -22.45 -7.59 -6.93
N GLU A 81 -22.08 -7.14 -5.74
CA GLU A 81 -22.29 -5.78 -5.27
C GLU A 81 -20.99 -5.08 -4.92
N MET A 82 -20.83 -3.83 -5.37
CA MET A 82 -19.69 -2.98 -5.00
C MET A 82 -19.87 -2.46 -3.57
N ARG A 83 -18.93 -2.80 -2.68
CA ARG A 83 -18.95 -2.37 -1.29
C ARG A 83 -17.56 -2.30 -0.66
N ALA A 84 -17.48 -1.64 0.50
CA ALA A 84 -16.28 -1.70 1.33
C ALA A 84 -16.10 -3.13 1.88
N ASN A 85 -14.84 -3.62 1.92
CA ASN A 85 -14.52 -4.95 2.42
C ASN A 85 -13.06 -5.03 2.88
N HIS A 86 -12.83 -5.62 4.07
CA HIS A 86 -11.49 -5.85 4.63
C HIS A 86 -10.83 -7.10 4.05
N SER A 87 -10.68 -7.18 2.73
CA SER A 87 -10.00 -8.32 2.08
C SER A 87 -8.48 -8.30 2.23
N CYS A 88 -7.90 -7.17 2.61
CA CYS A 88 -6.48 -7.05 2.95
C CYS A 88 -6.18 -7.41 4.42
N GLY A 89 -7.21 -7.52 5.28
CA GLY A 89 -7.06 -7.95 6.67
C GLY A 89 -6.69 -6.83 7.67
N HIS A 90 -6.94 -5.56 7.32
CA HIS A 90 -6.65 -4.43 8.21
C HIS A 90 -7.50 -4.45 9.49
N ASP A 91 -8.70 -5.02 9.47
CA ASP A 91 -9.51 -5.32 10.65
C ASP A 91 -8.77 -6.20 11.67
N ALA A 92 -8.06 -7.22 11.20
CA ALA A 92 -7.21 -8.04 12.06
C ALA A 92 -5.95 -7.28 12.53
N ASN A 93 -5.34 -6.45 11.67
CA ASN A 93 -4.18 -5.63 12.04
C ASN A 93 -4.54 -4.67 13.18
N ILE A 94 -5.70 -3.98 13.10
CA ILE A 94 -6.23 -3.14 14.18
C ILE A 94 -6.35 -3.92 15.48
N THR A 95 -6.98 -5.10 15.43
CA THR A 95 -7.28 -5.87 16.64
C THR A 95 -6.04 -6.48 17.27
N MET A 96 -5.06 -6.91 16.47
CA MET A 96 -3.77 -7.38 16.97
C MET A 96 -3.02 -6.26 17.73
N VAL A 97 -3.00 -5.04 17.17
CA VAL A 97 -2.34 -3.89 17.79
C VAL A 97 -3.08 -3.44 19.06
N LEU A 98 -4.42 -3.42 19.07
CA LEU A 98 -5.21 -3.14 20.27
C LEU A 98 -4.99 -4.20 21.38
N GLY A 99 -4.97 -5.48 21.00
CA GLY A 99 -4.67 -6.57 21.95
C GLY A 99 -3.27 -6.46 22.54
N ALA A 100 -2.26 -6.15 21.73
CA ALA A 100 -0.90 -5.90 22.19
C ALA A 100 -0.83 -4.70 23.15
N LEU A 101 -1.51 -3.59 22.81
CA LEU A 101 -1.57 -2.40 23.66
C LEU A 101 -2.12 -2.72 25.05
N LEU A 102 -3.24 -3.44 25.15
CA LEU A 102 -3.85 -3.74 26.43
C LEU A 102 -3.03 -4.72 27.27
N ASN A 103 -2.36 -5.69 26.64
CA ASN A 103 -1.41 -6.56 27.35
C ASN A 103 -0.22 -5.76 27.89
N LEU A 104 0.35 -4.88 27.08
CA LEU A 104 1.52 -4.10 27.46
C LEU A 104 1.20 -3.04 28.51
N LYS A 105 -0.01 -2.48 28.50
CA LYS A 105 -0.45 -1.49 29.51
C LYS A 105 -0.34 -2.00 30.96
N GLU A 106 -0.57 -3.29 31.17
CA GLU A 106 -0.51 -3.90 32.50
C GLU A 106 0.93 -4.08 33.03
N LEU A 107 1.93 -3.83 32.17
CA LEU A 107 3.34 -4.02 32.51
C LEU A 107 3.99 -2.70 33.00
N GLN A 108 5.02 -2.83 33.84
CA GLN A 108 5.87 -1.69 34.22
C GLN A 108 6.89 -1.42 33.09
N LEU A 109 6.47 -0.62 32.10
CA LEU A 109 7.28 -0.30 30.95
C LEU A 109 8.34 0.76 31.29
N LYS A 110 9.59 0.51 30.91
CA LYS A 110 10.71 1.45 31.02
C LYS A 110 10.88 2.36 29.80
N LYS A 111 10.17 2.04 28.70
CA LYS A 111 10.17 2.79 27.45
C LYS A 111 8.73 3.21 27.13
N ARG A 112 8.58 4.23 26.31
CA ARG A 112 7.29 4.60 25.74
C ARG A 112 6.98 3.68 24.56
N ILE A 113 5.73 3.23 24.46
CA ILE A 113 5.23 2.50 23.31
C ILE A 113 4.12 3.32 22.69
N ARG A 114 4.29 3.65 21.43
CA ARG A 114 3.37 4.40 20.61
C ARG A 114 2.63 3.49 19.66
N PHE A 115 1.31 3.62 19.61
CA PHE A 115 0.45 2.86 18.72
C PHE A 115 -0.17 3.82 17.71
N ILE A 116 0.10 3.57 16.42
CA ILE A 116 -0.31 4.42 15.31
C ILE A 116 -1.40 3.67 14.53
N PHE A 117 -2.60 4.23 14.47
CA PHE A 117 -3.70 3.71 13.66
C PHE A 117 -3.82 4.58 12.43
N GLN A 118 -3.23 4.09 11.33
CA GLN A 118 -3.00 4.84 10.11
C GLN A 118 -4.15 4.65 9.11
N PRO A 119 -4.76 5.73 8.57
CA PRO A 119 -5.75 5.65 7.52
C PRO A 119 -5.12 5.48 6.13
N ALA A 120 -5.94 5.13 5.14
CA ALA A 120 -5.72 5.29 3.72
C ALA A 120 -4.45 4.62 3.16
N GLU A 121 -4.14 3.41 3.60
CA GLU A 121 -3.07 2.59 3.03
C GLU A 121 -3.40 2.22 1.59
N GLU A 122 -4.62 1.74 1.32
CA GLU A 122 -5.08 1.19 0.04
C GLU A 122 -5.18 2.23 -1.10
N SER A 123 -5.31 3.51 -0.77
CA SER A 123 -5.31 4.59 -1.76
C SER A 123 -3.95 5.27 -1.93
N GLY A 124 -2.97 4.90 -1.10
CA GLY A 124 -1.67 5.53 -1.02
C GLY A 124 -1.71 6.91 -0.34
N GLY A 125 -0.58 7.31 0.22
CA GLY A 125 -0.40 8.61 0.86
C GLY A 125 -0.90 8.70 2.31
N GLY A 126 -1.53 7.67 2.86
CA GLY A 126 -1.95 7.62 4.26
C GLY A 126 -0.77 7.78 5.22
N ALA A 127 0.33 7.07 4.98
CA ALA A 127 1.54 7.21 5.77
C ALA A 127 2.12 8.62 5.72
N LEU A 128 2.17 9.27 4.55
CA LEU A 128 2.69 10.63 4.40
C LEU A 128 1.88 11.66 5.19
N GLU A 129 0.55 11.57 5.18
CA GLU A 129 -0.31 12.45 5.96
C GLU A 129 -0.22 12.14 7.48
N THR A 130 -0.10 10.86 7.83
CA THR A 130 0.13 10.42 9.22
C THR A 130 1.48 10.93 9.76
N MET A 131 2.54 10.91 8.95
CA MET A 131 3.84 11.47 9.34
C MET A 131 3.78 12.97 9.68
N LYS A 132 2.92 13.75 9.00
CA LYS A 132 2.70 15.18 9.32
C LYS A 132 2.07 15.39 10.69
N GLN A 133 1.52 14.35 11.31
CA GLN A 133 0.97 14.38 12.66
C GLN A 133 2.04 14.18 13.76
N ASN A 134 3.33 14.23 13.40
CA ASN A 134 4.48 14.06 14.31
C ASN A 134 4.51 12.68 15.03
N VAL A 135 3.94 11.65 14.41
CA VAL A 135 3.85 10.32 15.03
C VAL A 135 5.20 9.60 15.10
N LEU A 136 6.19 10.03 14.34
CA LEU A 136 7.55 9.43 14.34
C LEU A 136 8.55 10.18 15.20
N GLU A 137 8.13 11.22 15.92
CA GLU A 137 9.04 11.98 16.79
C GLU A 137 9.60 11.09 17.91
N ASN A 138 10.95 11.04 18.04
CA ASN A 138 11.71 10.23 18.98
C ASN A 138 11.50 8.70 18.86
N VAL A 139 10.96 8.22 17.74
CA VAL A 139 10.80 6.79 17.49
C VAL A 139 12.15 6.16 17.13
N ASN A 140 12.57 5.17 17.92
CA ASN A 140 13.79 4.40 17.68
C ASN A 140 13.54 3.20 16.76
N TYR A 141 12.40 2.53 16.95
CA TYR A 141 11.96 1.39 16.16
C TYR A 141 10.48 1.54 15.84
N LEU A 142 10.11 1.27 14.59
CA LEU A 142 8.73 1.15 14.12
C LEU A 142 8.49 -0.28 13.65
N PHE A 143 7.45 -0.90 14.19
CA PHE A 143 6.97 -2.22 13.78
C PHE A 143 5.58 -2.08 13.18
N GLY A 144 5.33 -2.82 12.10
CA GLY A 144 3.99 -3.04 11.56
C GLY A 144 3.60 -4.50 11.70
N VAL A 145 2.32 -4.76 11.60
CA VAL A 145 1.77 -6.11 11.53
C VAL A 145 0.86 -6.19 10.31
N HIS A 146 0.97 -7.29 9.55
CA HIS A 146 0.10 -7.49 8.40
C HIS A 146 -0.18 -8.97 8.18
N LEU A 147 -1.46 -9.32 7.96
CA LEU A 147 -1.83 -10.66 7.53
C LEU A 147 -1.30 -10.94 6.13
N ARG A 148 -0.94 -12.20 5.88
CA ARG A 148 -0.49 -12.63 4.55
C ARG A 148 -1.38 -13.75 4.02
N PRO A 149 -1.57 -13.80 2.68
CA PRO A 149 -2.22 -14.94 2.04
C PRO A 149 -1.58 -16.26 2.45
N ILE A 150 -2.37 -17.31 2.57
CA ILE A 150 -1.89 -18.64 3.00
C ILE A 150 -0.85 -19.22 2.05
N GLU A 151 -0.84 -18.77 0.81
CA GLU A 151 0.13 -19.13 -0.22
C GLU A 151 1.52 -18.51 0.04
N GLU A 152 1.57 -17.37 0.72
CA GLU A 152 2.82 -16.70 1.09
C GLU A 152 3.29 -17.10 2.50
N LEU A 153 2.36 -17.25 3.44
CA LEU A 153 2.65 -17.58 4.83
C LEU A 153 1.65 -18.61 5.37
N PRO A 154 2.05 -19.88 5.59
CA PRO A 154 1.18 -20.90 6.13
C PRO A 154 0.62 -20.56 7.51
N LEU A 155 -0.59 -21.04 7.81
CA LEU A 155 -1.24 -20.85 9.10
C LEU A 155 -0.34 -21.34 10.26
N GLY A 156 -0.28 -20.56 11.34
CA GLY A 156 0.56 -20.85 12.50
C GLY A 156 2.03 -20.46 12.34
N LYS A 157 2.38 -19.78 11.24
CA LYS A 157 3.72 -19.24 10.99
C LYS A 157 3.72 -17.71 11.09
N ILE A 158 4.85 -17.16 11.50
CA ILE A 158 5.08 -15.70 11.56
C ILE A 158 6.44 -15.42 10.93
N ALA A 159 6.46 -14.49 9.99
CA ALA A 159 7.69 -13.96 9.40
C ALA A 159 8.15 -12.72 10.17
N PRO A 160 9.46 -12.58 10.44
CA PRO A 160 9.99 -11.45 11.20
C PRO A 160 9.99 -10.13 10.41
N ALA A 161 9.91 -10.22 9.09
CA ALA A 161 9.89 -9.06 8.19
C ALA A 161 9.16 -9.36 6.89
N ILE A 162 8.57 -8.31 6.32
CA ILE A 162 7.96 -8.32 4.99
C ILE A 162 8.67 -7.25 4.14
N HIS A 163 9.27 -7.69 3.04
CA HIS A 163 9.91 -6.81 2.06
C HIS A 163 8.88 -6.48 0.96
N HIS A 164 8.07 -5.46 1.19
CA HIS A 164 7.14 -4.94 0.19
C HIS A 164 7.87 -4.33 -1.00
N GLY A 165 7.37 -4.58 -2.20
CA GLY A 165 7.89 -3.99 -3.42
C GLY A 165 7.50 -2.52 -3.59
N ALA A 166 8.29 -1.80 -4.39
CA ALA A 166 7.98 -0.46 -4.84
C ALA A 166 7.00 -0.48 -6.02
N ALA A 167 6.08 0.47 -6.06
CA ALA A 167 5.12 0.60 -7.16
C ALA A 167 4.94 2.07 -7.59
N VAL A 168 4.60 2.27 -8.85
CA VAL A 168 4.14 3.56 -9.39
C VAL A 168 3.24 3.34 -10.59
N PHE A 169 2.23 4.17 -10.73
CA PHE A 169 1.32 4.13 -11.86
C PHE A 169 1.52 5.34 -12.77
N LEU A 170 1.45 5.09 -14.08
CA LEU A 170 1.55 6.13 -15.08
C LEU A 170 0.27 6.16 -15.93
N LYS A 171 -0.34 7.34 -16.03
CA LYS A 171 -1.39 7.62 -17.03
C LYS A 171 -0.81 8.47 -18.13
N GLY A 172 -1.13 8.12 -19.38
CA GLY A 172 -0.69 8.87 -20.54
C GLY A 172 -1.85 9.25 -21.44
N LYS A 173 -1.77 10.46 -22.03
CA LYS A 173 -2.71 10.93 -23.04
C LYS A 173 -1.95 11.29 -24.30
N ILE A 174 -2.42 10.77 -25.45
CA ILE A 174 -1.89 11.03 -26.77
C ILE A 174 -2.81 12.01 -27.47
N ARG A 175 -2.24 13.07 -28.04
CA ARG A 175 -2.97 14.11 -28.77
C ARG A 175 -2.42 14.22 -30.18
N GLY A 176 -3.11 13.60 -31.13
CA GLY A 176 -2.82 13.64 -32.56
C GLY A 176 -3.90 14.40 -33.31
N ILE A 177 -4.25 13.92 -34.52
CA ILE A 177 -5.21 14.57 -35.42
C ILE A 177 -6.09 13.49 -36.06
N ASP A 178 -7.39 13.60 -35.87
CA ASP A 178 -8.36 12.71 -36.54
C ASP A 178 -8.29 12.85 -38.04
N SER A 179 -8.52 11.76 -38.78
CA SER A 179 -8.60 11.79 -40.22
C SER A 179 -9.53 10.71 -40.76
N HIS A 180 -10.01 10.92 -41.99
CA HIS A 180 -10.78 9.91 -42.70
C HIS A 180 -9.87 8.71 -43.04
N GLY A 181 -10.34 7.47 -42.85
CA GLY A 181 -9.57 6.24 -43.11
C GLY A 181 -9.00 6.13 -44.53
N ALA A 182 -9.65 6.76 -45.54
CA ALA A 182 -9.12 6.84 -46.89
C ALA A 182 -8.07 7.95 -47.09
N ARG A 183 -7.78 8.77 -46.08
CA ARG A 183 -6.83 9.90 -46.13
C ARG A 183 -5.90 9.91 -44.93
N PRO A 184 -5.18 8.82 -44.64
CA PRO A 184 -4.36 8.68 -43.41
C PRO A 184 -3.23 9.72 -43.33
N HIS A 185 -2.76 10.24 -44.47
CA HIS A 185 -1.71 11.25 -44.54
C HIS A 185 -2.13 12.63 -44.01
N GLN A 186 -3.43 12.85 -43.74
CA GLN A 186 -3.95 14.11 -43.19
C GLN A 186 -4.10 14.08 -41.68
N GLY A 187 -3.91 12.92 -41.04
CA GLY A 187 -4.04 12.74 -39.60
C GLY A 187 -2.75 12.31 -38.89
N LYS A 188 -2.89 12.15 -37.62
CA LYS A 188 -1.86 11.52 -36.76
C LYS A 188 -2.55 10.46 -35.90
N ASN A 189 -2.35 9.19 -36.29
CA ASN A 189 -3.05 8.05 -35.68
C ASN A 189 -2.54 7.75 -34.28
N ALA A 190 -3.39 7.95 -33.29
CA ALA A 190 -3.05 7.66 -31.89
C ALA A 190 -2.94 6.14 -31.60
N ILE A 191 -3.61 5.28 -32.38
CA ILE A 191 -3.50 3.82 -32.24
C ILE A 191 -2.09 3.35 -32.61
N ASP A 192 -1.47 3.88 -33.67
CA ASP A 192 -0.12 3.48 -34.03
C ASP A 192 0.89 3.80 -32.91
N VAL A 193 0.68 4.94 -32.26
CA VAL A 193 1.48 5.37 -31.10
C VAL A 193 1.26 4.48 -29.88
N LEU A 194 0.00 4.11 -29.56
CA LEU A 194 -0.31 3.15 -28.49
C LEU A 194 0.39 1.81 -28.72
N VAL A 195 0.32 1.29 -29.94
CA VAL A 195 0.98 0.03 -30.33
C VAL A 195 2.50 0.14 -30.16
N ALA A 196 3.09 1.27 -30.61
CA ALA A 196 4.53 1.50 -30.47
C ALA A 196 4.96 1.55 -28.98
N ILE A 197 4.20 2.24 -28.12
CA ILE A 197 4.45 2.28 -26.67
C ILE A 197 4.34 0.87 -26.06
N HIS A 198 3.30 0.11 -26.41
CA HIS A 198 3.11 -1.24 -25.94
C HIS A 198 4.26 -2.17 -26.34
N GLN A 199 4.68 -2.13 -27.60
CA GLN A 199 5.81 -2.91 -28.11
C GLN A 199 7.12 -2.52 -27.41
N PHE A 200 7.36 -1.23 -27.22
CA PHE A 200 8.54 -0.73 -26.51
C PHE A 200 8.59 -1.29 -25.09
N ILE A 201 7.49 -1.20 -24.32
CA ILE A 201 7.43 -1.75 -22.95
C ILE A 201 7.77 -3.24 -22.93
N ASN A 202 7.19 -4.04 -23.83
CA ASN A 202 7.45 -5.48 -23.90
C ASN A 202 8.86 -5.84 -24.39
N SER A 203 9.55 -4.92 -25.07
CA SER A 203 10.92 -5.10 -25.55
C SER A 203 12.00 -4.59 -24.59
N MET A 204 11.60 -3.99 -23.45
CA MET A 204 12.58 -3.49 -22.48
C MET A 204 13.38 -4.64 -21.87
N HIS A 205 14.70 -4.53 -21.95
CA HIS A 205 15.63 -5.43 -21.26
C HIS A 205 15.94 -4.89 -19.87
N ILE A 206 15.66 -5.72 -18.88
CA ILE A 206 15.92 -5.47 -17.46
C ILE A 206 16.79 -6.61 -16.98
N ASP A 207 17.63 -6.37 -15.97
CA ASP A 207 18.44 -7.42 -15.37
C ASP A 207 17.53 -8.59 -14.93
N PRO A 208 17.74 -9.81 -15.41
CA PRO A 208 16.89 -10.94 -15.08
C PRO A 208 16.98 -11.36 -13.59
N PHE A 209 17.98 -10.88 -12.86
CA PHE A 209 18.11 -11.09 -11.42
C PHE A 209 17.31 -10.09 -10.58
N GLU A 210 16.76 -9.04 -11.19
CA GLU A 210 15.94 -8.05 -10.49
C GLU A 210 14.44 -8.37 -10.65
N ALA A 211 13.78 -8.57 -9.51
CA ALA A 211 12.32 -8.77 -9.50
C ALA A 211 11.62 -7.44 -9.81
N CYS A 212 11.06 -7.35 -11.01
CA CYS A 212 10.35 -6.15 -11.46
C CYS A 212 9.35 -6.45 -12.58
N SER A 213 8.42 -5.52 -12.80
CA SER A 213 7.40 -5.63 -13.83
C SER A 213 7.03 -4.26 -14.39
N VAL A 214 6.83 -4.18 -15.70
CA VAL A 214 6.26 -3.01 -16.39
C VAL A 214 5.18 -3.51 -17.32
N LYS A 215 3.93 -3.11 -17.07
CA LYS A 215 2.78 -3.60 -17.87
C LYS A 215 1.84 -2.46 -18.23
N MET A 216 1.46 -2.41 -19.50
CA MET A 216 0.33 -1.57 -19.92
C MET A 216 -0.97 -2.24 -19.45
N THR A 217 -1.73 -1.54 -18.62
CA THR A 217 -2.96 -2.05 -17.99
C THR A 217 -4.23 -1.45 -18.60
N ARG A 218 -4.08 -0.37 -19.38
CA ARG A 218 -5.19 0.26 -20.11
C ARG A 218 -4.69 0.78 -21.47
N MET A 219 -5.53 0.59 -22.48
CA MET A 219 -5.34 1.14 -23.81
C MET A 219 -6.71 1.51 -24.37
N GLN A 220 -6.92 2.78 -24.74
CA GLN A 220 -8.20 3.25 -25.25
C GLN A 220 -8.01 4.30 -26.34
N ALA A 221 -8.60 4.06 -27.50
CA ALA A 221 -8.68 5.00 -28.61
C ALA A 221 -9.97 4.76 -29.38
N ASP A 222 -10.68 5.82 -29.76
CA ASP A 222 -11.90 5.72 -30.56
C ASP A 222 -12.08 7.01 -31.38
N GLY A 223 -12.33 6.85 -32.67
CA GLY A 223 -12.67 7.96 -33.60
C GLY A 223 -14.17 8.26 -33.67
N GLY A 224 -15.01 7.55 -32.91
CA GLY A 224 -16.45 7.69 -32.91
C GLY A 224 -17.16 7.09 -34.13
N SER A 225 -16.41 6.68 -35.15
CA SER A 225 -16.93 6.02 -36.37
C SER A 225 -15.86 5.11 -36.96
N ILE A 226 -16.28 3.98 -37.58
CA ILE A 226 -15.37 2.94 -38.07
C ILE A 226 -14.43 3.43 -39.18
N ASN A 227 -14.78 4.51 -39.88
CA ASN A 227 -13.99 5.10 -40.96
C ASN A 227 -13.16 6.31 -40.53
N ILE A 228 -13.08 6.61 -39.24
CA ILE A 228 -12.24 7.67 -38.68
C ILE A 228 -11.01 7.06 -37.99
N ILE A 229 -9.83 7.54 -38.35
CA ILE A 229 -8.58 7.29 -37.68
C ILE A 229 -8.54 8.19 -36.43
N PRO A 230 -8.49 7.63 -35.17
CA PRO A 230 -8.51 8.46 -34.00
C PRO A 230 -7.18 9.18 -33.78
N GLY A 231 -7.25 10.49 -33.50
CA GLY A 231 -6.12 11.33 -33.15
C GLY A 231 -5.84 11.30 -31.62
N ASN A 232 -6.81 10.90 -30.81
CA ASN A 232 -6.69 10.92 -29.37
C ASN A 232 -6.71 9.50 -28.79
N ALA A 233 -5.89 9.27 -27.76
CA ALA A 233 -5.87 8.02 -27.04
C ALA A 233 -5.42 8.21 -25.58
N GLU A 234 -5.77 7.23 -24.73
CA GLU A 234 -5.32 7.14 -23.35
C GLU A 234 -4.72 5.77 -23.07
N PHE A 235 -3.75 5.73 -22.15
CA PHE A 235 -3.17 4.48 -21.66
C PHE A 235 -2.81 4.59 -20.19
N SER A 236 -2.63 3.42 -19.54
CA SER A 236 -2.09 3.31 -18.18
C SER A 236 -1.03 2.23 -18.13
N ILE A 237 -0.02 2.44 -17.29
CA ILE A 237 1.09 1.53 -17.08
C ILE A 237 1.25 1.32 -15.58
N ASP A 238 1.35 0.05 -15.15
CA ASP A 238 1.75 -0.38 -13.80
C ASP A 238 3.24 -0.72 -13.84
N ILE A 239 4.04 -0.11 -12.96
CA ILE A 239 5.48 -0.31 -12.84
C ILE A 239 5.79 -0.73 -11.42
N ARG A 240 6.41 -1.89 -11.26
CA ARG A 240 6.77 -2.47 -9.96
C ARG A 240 8.21 -2.93 -9.94
N ALA A 241 8.85 -2.83 -8.78
CA ALA A 241 10.17 -3.38 -8.54
C ALA A 241 10.35 -3.74 -7.07
N GLN A 242 11.15 -4.75 -6.77
CA GLN A 242 11.49 -5.08 -5.37
C GLN A 242 12.38 -4.02 -4.73
N LYS A 243 13.23 -3.34 -5.54
CA LYS A 243 14.19 -2.33 -5.06
C LYS A 243 13.85 -0.95 -5.60
N ASN A 244 13.99 0.07 -4.76
CA ASN A 244 13.72 1.47 -5.12
C ASN A 244 14.61 1.97 -6.28
N GLU A 245 15.88 1.54 -6.33
CA GLU A 245 16.82 1.90 -7.38
C GLU A 245 16.40 1.33 -8.73
N VAL A 246 15.86 0.11 -8.73
CA VAL A 246 15.33 -0.54 -9.95
C VAL A 246 14.07 0.18 -10.42
N LEU A 247 13.14 0.53 -9.50
CA LEU A 247 11.95 1.31 -9.84
C LEU A 247 12.34 2.63 -10.51
N LYS A 248 13.32 3.35 -9.96
CA LYS A 248 13.82 4.61 -10.52
C LYS A 248 14.35 4.42 -11.94
N GLN A 249 15.16 3.38 -12.19
CA GLN A 249 15.67 3.06 -13.52
C GLN A 249 14.55 2.73 -14.51
N LEU A 250 13.49 2.03 -14.07
CA LEU A 250 12.34 1.72 -14.90
C LEU A 250 11.56 2.97 -15.30
N ILE A 251 11.32 3.89 -14.35
CA ILE A 251 10.68 5.17 -14.60
C ILE A 251 11.45 5.95 -15.67
N GLU A 252 12.76 6.10 -15.51
CA GLU A 252 13.62 6.82 -16.43
C GLU A 252 13.61 6.20 -17.84
N LYS A 253 13.65 4.85 -17.93
CA LYS A 253 13.57 4.13 -19.22
C LYS A 253 12.22 4.33 -19.90
N VAL A 254 11.11 4.23 -19.14
CA VAL A 254 9.75 4.41 -19.67
C VAL A 254 9.54 5.83 -20.17
N GLU A 255 9.92 6.85 -19.39
CA GLU A 255 9.84 8.25 -19.82
C GLU A 255 10.65 8.53 -21.08
N HIS A 256 11.90 8.06 -21.10
CA HIS A 256 12.77 8.24 -22.25
C HIS A 256 12.20 7.59 -23.50
N GLY A 257 11.74 6.33 -23.42
CA GLY A 257 11.18 5.61 -24.56
C GLY A 257 9.90 6.26 -25.10
N ILE A 258 8.98 6.67 -24.23
CA ILE A 258 7.76 7.38 -24.63
C ILE A 258 8.10 8.71 -25.30
N LYS A 259 9.07 9.45 -24.77
CA LYS A 259 9.56 10.69 -25.40
C LYS A 259 10.15 10.47 -26.79
N MET A 260 10.91 9.39 -26.99
CA MET A 260 11.44 9.04 -28.33
C MET A 260 10.32 8.66 -29.30
N ILE A 261 9.31 7.92 -28.85
CA ILE A 261 8.13 7.55 -29.65
C ILE A 261 7.33 8.82 -30.02
N SER A 262 7.09 9.73 -29.07
CA SER A 262 6.47 11.03 -29.32
C SER A 262 7.18 11.80 -30.43
N THR A 263 8.51 11.85 -30.39
CA THR A 263 9.33 12.50 -31.42
C THR A 263 9.24 11.79 -32.77
N MET A 264 9.33 10.46 -32.80
CA MET A 264 9.30 9.63 -34.00
C MET A 264 7.97 9.81 -34.78
N TYR A 265 6.85 9.83 -34.05
CA TYR A 265 5.52 10.01 -34.65
C TYR A 265 5.13 11.48 -34.80
N ASN A 266 5.95 12.42 -34.31
CA ASN A 266 5.65 13.84 -34.26
C ASN A 266 4.25 14.10 -33.66
N ILE A 267 3.99 13.49 -32.49
CA ILE A 267 2.70 13.53 -31.80
C ILE A 267 2.95 13.92 -30.32
N ASP A 268 2.00 14.67 -29.75
CA ASP A 268 2.11 15.08 -28.35
C ASP A 268 1.63 13.97 -27.38
N ILE A 269 2.43 13.69 -26.35
CA ILE A 269 2.13 12.72 -25.31
C ILE A 269 2.35 13.38 -23.95
N SER A 270 1.29 13.52 -23.16
CA SER A 270 1.38 13.98 -21.79
C SER A 270 1.36 12.79 -20.82
N LEU A 271 2.21 12.84 -19.80
CA LEU A 271 2.35 11.80 -18.76
C LEU A 271 1.97 12.37 -17.40
N GLU A 272 1.25 11.59 -16.63
CA GLU A 272 0.84 11.89 -15.25
C GLU A 272 1.16 10.70 -14.35
N TRP A 273 2.04 10.92 -13.36
CA TRP A 273 2.44 9.91 -12.40
C TRP A 273 1.49 9.91 -11.20
N HIS A 274 1.11 8.71 -10.75
CA HIS A 274 0.20 8.49 -9.63
C HIS A 274 0.78 7.49 -8.64
N ASP A 275 0.38 7.59 -7.40
CA ASP A 275 0.53 6.59 -6.32
C ASP A 275 1.92 5.96 -6.29
N ARG A 276 2.93 6.78 -6.01
CA ARG A 276 4.29 6.30 -5.85
C ARG A 276 4.51 5.80 -4.42
N THR A 277 4.57 4.48 -4.28
CA THR A 277 4.89 3.80 -3.03
C THR A 277 6.33 3.26 -3.10
N PRO A 278 7.22 3.66 -2.19
CA PRO A 278 8.57 3.10 -2.15
C PRO A 278 8.54 1.63 -1.67
N GLY A 279 9.51 0.85 -2.09
CA GLY A 279 9.74 -0.48 -1.53
C GLY A 279 10.26 -0.41 -0.11
N ALA A 280 9.88 -1.37 0.70
CA ALA A 280 10.28 -1.45 2.10
C ALA A 280 11.80 -1.58 2.26
N VAL A 281 12.35 -0.81 3.20
CA VAL A 281 13.74 -0.90 3.64
C VAL A 281 13.73 -1.43 5.08
N VAL A 282 13.77 -2.75 5.22
CA VAL A 282 13.73 -3.42 6.53
C VAL A 282 15.02 -3.12 7.31
N HIS A 283 14.87 -2.66 8.56
CA HIS A 283 16.02 -2.42 9.44
C HIS A 283 16.50 -3.75 10.05
N PRO A 284 17.77 -4.16 9.87
CA PRO A 284 18.25 -5.49 10.28
C PRO A 284 18.07 -5.77 11.78
N ASP A 285 18.32 -4.77 12.65
CA ASP A 285 18.17 -4.96 14.09
C ASP A 285 16.69 -5.11 14.49
N ALA A 286 15.76 -4.41 13.81
CA ALA A 286 14.32 -4.58 14.05
C ALA A 286 13.85 -5.98 13.63
N ALA A 287 14.26 -6.46 12.45
CA ALA A 287 13.97 -7.81 11.98
C ALA A 287 14.52 -8.87 12.96
N LYS A 288 15.76 -8.67 13.45
CA LYS A 288 16.36 -9.58 14.42
C LYS A 288 15.63 -9.59 15.77
N LEU A 289 15.16 -8.42 16.25
CA LEU A 289 14.33 -8.34 17.45
C LEU A 289 13.00 -9.07 17.26
N ALA A 290 12.35 -8.90 16.11
CA ALA A 290 11.11 -9.61 15.78
C ALA A 290 11.34 -11.13 15.73
N GLU A 291 12.40 -11.61 15.06
CA GLU A 291 12.78 -13.03 15.02
C GLU A 291 12.93 -13.62 16.42
N LEU A 292 13.73 -12.97 17.28
CA LEU A 292 13.96 -13.43 18.66
C LEU A 292 12.67 -13.45 19.48
N SER A 293 11.81 -12.43 19.31
CA SER A 293 10.52 -12.35 20.00
C SER A 293 9.56 -13.47 19.57
N ILE A 294 9.52 -13.80 18.29
CA ILE A 294 8.71 -14.91 17.75
C ILE A 294 9.18 -16.23 18.38
N ILE A 295 10.49 -16.48 18.39
CA ILE A 295 11.07 -17.71 18.94
C ILE A 295 10.78 -17.81 20.45
N GLU A 296 10.94 -16.73 21.20
CA GLU A 296 10.71 -16.69 22.63
C GLU A 296 9.24 -16.92 23.00
N ALA A 297 8.32 -16.29 22.26
CA ALA A 297 6.89 -16.36 22.56
C ALA A 297 6.22 -17.65 22.07
N LEU A 298 6.62 -18.18 20.92
CA LEU A 298 5.90 -19.24 20.20
C LEU A 298 6.76 -20.45 19.85
N GLY A 299 8.06 -20.37 20.05
CA GLY A 299 9.02 -21.41 19.68
C GLY A 299 9.52 -21.29 18.24
N VAL A 300 10.64 -21.95 17.96
CA VAL A 300 11.30 -21.93 16.65
C VAL A 300 10.43 -22.46 15.51
N ASP A 301 9.51 -23.36 15.82
CA ASP A 301 8.60 -23.94 14.83
C ASP A 301 7.57 -22.94 14.30
N ALA A 302 7.30 -21.86 15.01
CA ALA A 302 6.42 -20.78 14.53
C ALA A 302 7.12 -19.82 13.56
N LEU A 303 8.45 -19.76 13.57
CA LEU A 303 9.22 -18.86 12.73
C LEU A 303 9.19 -19.30 11.26
N ALA A 304 8.90 -18.35 10.37
CA ALA A 304 9.06 -18.46 8.94
C ALA A 304 10.23 -17.60 8.44
N PRO A 305 10.76 -17.85 7.23
CA PRO A 305 11.67 -16.91 6.59
C PRO A 305 11.05 -15.54 6.38
N GLU A 306 11.87 -14.51 6.19
CA GLU A 306 11.41 -13.20 5.73
C GLU A 306 10.68 -13.30 4.40
N ILE A 307 9.60 -12.52 4.24
CA ILE A 307 8.75 -12.56 3.05
C ILE A 307 9.17 -11.45 2.07
N HIS A 308 9.31 -11.80 0.79
CA HIS A 308 9.47 -10.86 -0.30
C HIS A 308 8.21 -10.90 -1.17
N THR A 309 7.52 -9.77 -1.32
CA THR A 309 6.28 -9.69 -2.09
C THR A 309 6.33 -8.55 -3.11
N PRO A 310 5.74 -8.72 -4.31
CA PRO A 310 5.57 -7.64 -5.27
C PRO A 310 4.44 -6.65 -4.88
N GLY A 311 3.67 -6.97 -3.84
CA GLY A 311 2.70 -6.06 -3.24
C GLY A 311 3.42 -4.87 -2.63
N SER A 312 2.82 -3.69 -2.73
CA SER A 312 3.29 -2.47 -2.06
C SER A 312 2.49 -2.24 -0.79
N ASP A 313 3.08 -1.55 0.16
CA ASP A 313 2.47 -1.05 1.39
C ASP A 313 3.14 0.30 1.67
N ASP A 314 2.42 1.28 2.18
CA ASP A 314 2.95 2.62 2.45
C ASP A 314 3.61 2.75 3.84
N PHE A 315 3.93 1.60 4.49
CA PHE A 315 4.61 1.49 5.78
C PHE A 315 5.95 2.21 5.84
#